data_e3cb8035a121396856c9359bd0adddb1
#
_entry.id   e3cb8035a121396856c9359bd0adddb1
#
_cell.length_a   1.000
_cell.length_b   1.000
_cell.length_c   1.000
_cell.angle_alpha   90.00
_cell.angle_beta   90.00
_cell.angle_gamma   90.00
#
_symmetry.space_group_name_H-M   'P 1'
#
loop_
_entity.id
_entity.type
_entity.pdbx_description
1 polymer ?
#
loop_
_entity_poly.entity_id
_entity_poly.type
_entity_poly.pdbx_seq_one_letter_code
_entity_poly.pdbx_strand_id
1 'polypeptide(L)'
;GIGIIHKNMTVEQQAAEVRKVKRYESGVVKDPITIEADATVGDLFDLTRQNNISGVPVLHHGDLVGIVTSRDVRFETNMNAKVRDVMTPKERLVTVKEGEDTQVVRKLLHKHRIERVLIVDDQFRLKGMMTVNDIEKAKAYPLASKDDQGRLRVGAAVGTGADTEDRVTALVHAGVDVIIVDTAHGHSKGVIDRVRWVKQNFPDVQVIGGNIATGAAAK
;
A
#
# COMPACT_ATOMS: atom_id res chain seq x y z
N GLY A 1 -11.96 -4.60 -12.52
CA GLY A 1 -10.98 -5.68 -12.58
C GLY A 1 -10.12 -5.74 -11.34
N ILE A 2 -9.25 -6.76 -11.24
CA ILE A 2 -8.30 -6.94 -10.15
C ILE A 2 -6.89 -7.04 -10.76
N GLY A 3 -5.91 -6.37 -10.15
CA GLY A 3 -4.51 -6.47 -10.53
C GLY A 3 -3.88 -7.73 -9.96
N ILE A 4 -3.01 -8.39 -10.75
CA ILE A 4 -2.28 -9.58 -10.32
C ILE A 4 -0.79 -9.27 -10.26
N ILE A 5 -0.19 -9.46 -9.09
CA ILE A 5 1.25 -9.28 -8.89
C ILE A 5 1.97 -10.56 -9.32
N HIS A 6 2.92 -10.41 -10.24
CA HIS A 6 3.67 -11.55 -10.79
C HIS A 6 4.66 -12.15 -9.76
N LYS A 7 5.09 -13.39 -10.01
CA LYS A 7 5.97 -14.15 -9.10
C LYS A 7 7.49 -13.97 -9.33
N ASN A 8 7.88 -13.18 -10.35
CA ASN A 8 9.30 -12.99 -10.72
C ASN A 8 10.01 -12.00 -9.77
N MET A 9 9.94 -12.27 -8.48
CA MET A 9 10.55 -11.49 -7.41
C MET A 9 10.66 -12.36 -6.14
N THR A 10 11.39 -11.90 -5.13
CA THR A 10 11.47 -12.64 -3.87
C THR A 10 10.10 -12.69 -3.16
N VAL A 11 9.96 -13.57 -2.18
CA VAL A 11 8.75 -13.69 -1.36
C VAL A 11 8.43 -12.36 -0.66
N GLU A 12 9.45 -11.75 -0.08
CA GLU A 12 9.36 -10.48 0.66
C GLU A 12 8.96 -9.32 -0.26
N GLN A 13 9.55 -9.27 -1.45
CA GLN A 13 9.23 -8.23 -2.45
C GLN A 13 7.78 -8.36 -2.92
N GLN A 14 7.31 -9.56 -3.22
CA GLN A 14 5.93 -9.78 -3.66
C GLN A 14 4.93 -9.43 -2.56
N ALA A 15 5.19 -9.83 -1.33
CA ALA A 15 4.37 -9.47 -0.18
C ALA A 15 4.38 -7.94 0.08
N ALA A 16 5.51 -7.27 -0.14
CA ALA A 16 5.59 -5.80 -0.04
C ALA A 16 4.71 -5.10 -1.10
N GLU A 17 4.67 -5.60 -2.34
CA GLU A 17 3.79 -5.05 -3.37
C GLU A 17 2.30 -5.27 -3.03
N VAL A 18 1.92 -6.43 -2.46
CA VAL A 18 0.56 -6.64 -1.95
C VAL A 18 0.22 -5.62 -0.86
N ARG A 19 1.08 -5.44 0.14
CA ARG A 19 0.87 -4.43 1.20
C ARG A 19 0.73 -3.02 0.64
N LYS A 20 1.48 -2.70 -0.40
CA LYS A 20 1.42 -1.38 -1.08
C LYS A 20 0.04 -1.12 -1.69
N VAL A 21 -0.56 -2.13 -2.33
CA VAL A 21 -1.93 -2.03 -2.85
C VAL A 21 -2.94 -1.89 -1.72
N LYS A 22 -2.78 -2.67 -0.64
CA LYS A 22 -3.70 -2.68 0.51
C LYS A 22 -3.65 -1.41 1.37
N ARG A 23 -2.62 -0.59 1.25
CA ARG A 23 -2.58 0.74 1.90
C ARG A 23 -3.58 1.72 1.30
N TYR A 24 -4.04 1.49 0.05
CA TYR A 24 -4.97 2.37 -0.62
C TYR A 24 -6.41 2.01 -0.27
N GLU A 25 -7.10 2.89 0.47
CA GLU A 25 -8.49 2.73 0.87
C GLU A 25 -9.29 3.96 0.44
N SER A 26 -10.17 3.79 -0.56
CA SER A 26 -11.16 4.81 -0.98
C SER A 26 -10.64 6.26 -1.11
N GLY A 27 -9.41 6.45 -1.57
CA GLY A 27 -8.77 7.76 -1.66
C GLY A 27 -7.92 8.14 -0.45
N VAL A 28 -7.84 7.25 0.55
CA VAL A 28 -6.98 7.42 1.74
C VAL A 28 -5.84 6.41 1.68
N VAL A 29 -4.62 6.86 1.92
CA VAL A 29 -3.48 5.99 2.19
C VAL A 29 -3.46 5.71 3.69
N LYS A 30 -3.90 4.54 4.11
CA LYS A 30 -3.75 4.07 5.50
C LYS A 30 -2.29 3.67 5.76
N ASP A 31 -1.85 3.88 6.99
CA ASP A 31 -0.47 3.60 7.41
C ASP A 31 0.57 4.13 6.40
N PRO A 32 0.61 5.45 6.15
CA PRO A 32 1.56 6.02 5.20
C PRO A 32 2.99 5.74 5.67
N ILE A 33 3.90 5.67 4.71
CA ILE A 33 5.33 5.58 5.02
C ILE A 33 5.74 6.83 5.78
N THR A 34 6.41 6.65 6.90
CA THR A 34 6.87 7.71 7.80
C THR A 34 8.38 7.74 7.90
N ILE A 35 8.92 8.82 8.42
CA ILE A 35 10.34 8.96 8.74
C ILE A 35 10.50 9.55 10.15
N GLU A 36 11.57 9.16 10.85
CA GLU A 36 11.89 9.74 12.15
C GLU A 36 12.46 11.16 12.00
N ALA A 37 12.12 12.05 12.95
CA ALA A 37 12.57 13.44 12.96
C ALA A 37 14.11 13.56 13.02
N ASP A 38 14.77 12.55 13.62
CA ASP A 38 16.23 12.48 13.77
C ASP A 38 16.93 11.82 12.57
N ALA A 39 16.19 11.30 11.60
CA ALA A 39 16.76 10.82 10.36
C ALA A 39 17.40 11.96 9.55
N THR A 40 18.24 11.62 8.60
CA THR A 40 18.90 12.60 7.74
C THR A 40 18.10 12.90 6.48
N VAL A 41 18.38 14.01 5.84
CA VAL A 41 17.86 14.34 4.50
C VAL A 41 18.28 13.28 3.47
N GLY A 42 19.47 12.68 3.62
CA GLY A 42 19.93 11.57 2.80
C GLY A 42 19.00 10.36 2.93
N ASP A 43 18.68 9.95 4.16
CA ASP A 43 17.73 8.86 4.43
C ASP A 43 16.35 9.15 3.82
N LEU A 44 15.90 10.41 3.89
CA LEU A 44 14.65 10.86 3.27
C LEU A 44 14.67 10.69 1.75
N PHE A 45 15.76 11.08 1.08
CA PHE A 45 15.87 10.92 -0.37
C PHE A 45 15.86 9.45 -0.78
N ASP A 46 16.54 8.58 -0.06
CA ASP A 46 16.53 7.14 -0.33
C ASP A 46 15.14 6.55 -0.10
N LEU A 47 14.46 6.90 1.00
CA LEU A 47 13.10 6.49 1.30
C LEU A 47 12.10 6.91 0.20
N THR A 48 12.16 8.17 -0.22
CA THR A 48 11.25 8.72 -1.23
C THR A 48 11.48 8.11 -2.60
N ARG A 49 12.75 7.87 -2.98
CA ARG A 49 13.12 7.22 -4.24
C ARG A 49 12.67 5.77 -4.28
N GLN A 50 12.97 4.98 -3.25
CA GLN A 50 12.60 3.56 -3.16
C GLN A 50 11.08 3.34 -3.22
N ASN A 51 10.31 4.26 -2.67
CA ASN A 51 8.86 4.13 -2.56
C ASN A 51 8.08 4.98 -3.58
N ASN A 52 8.77 5.76 -4.41
CA ASN A 52 8.19 6.69 -5.39
C ASN A 52 7.12 7.61 -4.75
N ILE A 53 7.47 8.24 -3.64
CA ILE A 53 6.62 9.16 -2.89
C ILE A 53 7.28 10.53 -2.78
N SER A 54 6.48 11.60 -2.67
CA SER A 54 6.96 12.98 -2.66
C SER A 54 6.61 13.74 -1.37
N GLY A 55 6.14 13.04 -0.36
CA GLY A 55 5.84 13.63 0.95
C GLY A 55 5.66 12.56 1.99
N VAL A 56 6.28 12.77 3.14
CA VAL A 56 6.45 11.80 4.20
C VAL A 56 6.06 12.43 5.53
N PRO A 57 5.08 11.87 6.27
CA PRO A 57 4.83 12.29 7.64
C PRO A 57 6.06 11.99 8.52
N VAL A 58 6.35 12.93 9.41
CA VAL A 58 7.50 12.84 10.30
C VAL A 58 7.04 12.47 11.70
N LEU A 59 7.61 11.43 12.25
CA LEU A 59 7.34 10.98 13.60
C LEU A 59 8.55 11.27 14.51
N HIS A 60 8.29 11.38 15.80
CA HIS A 60 9.31 11.38 16.84
C HIS A 60 8.84 10.46 17.97
N HIS A 61 9.50 9.32 18.12
CA HIS A 61 9.11 8.28 19.07
C HIS A 61 7.63 7.82 18.94
N GLY A 62 7.13 7.79 17.69
CA GLY A 62 5.75 7.39 17.39
C GLY A 62 4.73 8.54 17.35
N ASP A 63 5.06 9.72 17.84
CA ASP A 63 4.20 10.90 17.78
C ASP A 63 4.38 11.67 16.47
N LEU A 64 3.27 12.14 15.90
CA LEU A 64 3.29 12.97 14.70
C LEU A 64 3.80 14.38 15.04
N VAL A 65 4.97 14.75 14.48
CA VAL A 65 5.63 16.04 14.73
C VAL A 65 5.74 16.93 13.49
N GLY A 66 5.45 16.39 12.29
CA GLY A 66 5.55 17.20 11.08
C GLY A 66 5.25 16.43 9.81
N ILE A 67 5.49 17.10 8.70
CA ILE A 67 5.51 16.51 7.35
C ILE A 67 6.70 17.09 6.59
N VAL A 68 7.35 16.26 5.79
CA VAL A 68 8.39 16.72 4.86
C VAL A 68 8.01 16.35 3.43
N THR A 69 8.17 17.27 2.51
CA THR A 69 7.83 17.08 1.09
C THR A 69 9.03 17.40 0.22
N SER A 70 9.00 16.98 -1.05
CA SER A 70 10.03 17.34 -2.03
C SER A 70 10.19 18.85 -2.22
N ARG A 71 9.17 19.63 -1.85
CA ARG A 71 9.25 21.10 -1.87
C ARG A 71 10.14 21.63 -0.76
N ASP A 72 10.05 21.04 0.44
CA ASP A 72 10.81 21.47 1.63
C ASP A 72 12.31 21.23 1.47
N VAL A 73 12.69 20.15 0.77
CA VAL A 73 14.09 19.74 0.54
C VAL A 73 14.63 20.05 -0.85
N ARG A 74 13.88 20.79 -1.67
CA ARG A 74 14.23 21.04 -3.09
C ARG A 74 15.62 21.65 -3.27
N PHE A 75 16.01 22.52 -2.37
CA PHE A 75 17.27 23.25 -2.44
C PHE A 75 18.25 22.86 -1.31
N GLU A 76 17.91 21.80 -0.56
CA GLU A 76 18.78 21.31 0.50
C GLU A 76 19.97 20.56 -0.09
N THR A 77 21.16 20.96 0.29
CA THR A 77 22.43 20.36 -0.18
C THR A 77 23.12 19.57 0.93
N ASN A 78 22.77 19.83 2.19
CA ASN A 78 23.34 19.11 3.33
C ASN A 78 22.59 17.80 3.57
N MET A 79 23.08 16.70 3.03
CA MET A 79 22.48 15.38 3.23
C MET A 79 22.50 14.89 4.68
N ASN A 80 23.34 15.48 5.54
CA ASN A 80 23.42 15.14 6.96
C ASN A 80 22.49 16.02 7.84
N ALA A 81 21.82 17.04 7.28
CA ALA A 81 20.82 17.81 8.00
C ALA A 81 19.71 16.89 8.51
N LYS A 82 19.16 17.22 9.67
CA LYS A 82 18.07 16.42 10.25
C LYS A 82 16.73 16.78 9.61
N VAL A 83 15.87 15.79 9.44
CA VAL A 83 14.52 15.97 8.87
C VAL A 83 13.73 17.00 9.66
N ARG A 84 13.88 17.04 11.00
CA ARG A 84 13.24 18.04 11.88
C ARG A 84 13.58 19.49 11.52
N ASP A 85 14.76 19.74 10.95
CA ASP A 85 15.24 21.11 10.66
C ASP A 85 14.64 21.65 9.34
N VAL A 86 14.17 20.74 8.46
CA VAL A 86 13.65 21.09 7.13
C VAL A 86 12.14 20.81 6.97
N MET A 87 11.51 20.06 7.89
CA MET A 87 10.09 19.70 7.81
C MET A 87 9.16 20.90 8.05
N THR A 88 7.91 20.76 7.60
CA THR A 88 6.80 21.57 8.10
C THR A 88 6.40 21.05 9.48
N PRO A 89 6.56 21.82 10.57
CA PRO A 89 6.33 21.34 11.93
C PRO A 89 4.83 21.21 12.27
N LYS A 90 4.54 20.52 13.37
CA LYS A 90 3.20 20.16 13.85
C LYS A 90 2.22 21.34 13.88
N GLU A 91 2.65 22.50 14.34
CA GLU A 91 1.83 23.72 14.51
C GLU A 91 1.33 24.28 13.17
N ARG A 92 1.97 23.89 12.07
CA ARG A 92 1.62 24.33 10.71
C ARG A 92 0.96 23.23 9.89
N LEU A 93 0.73 22.05 10.47
CA LEU A 93 0.07 20.96 9.78
C LEU A 93 -1.41 21.26 9.52
N VAL A 94 -1.86 20.94 8.34
CA VAL A 94 -3.29 20.86 8.01
C VAL A 94 -3.72 19.41 8.14
N THR A 95 -4.59 19.13 9.09
CA THR A 95 -5.05 17.77 9.39
C THR A 95 -6.57 17.70 9.36
N VAL A 96 -7.08 16.47 9.17
CA VAL A 96 -8.50 16.14 9.26
C VAL A 96 -8.69 14.90 10.13
N LYS A 97 -9.92 14.67 10.59
CA LYS A 97 -10.27 13.46 11.31
C LYS A 97 -10.57 12.30 10.34
N GLU A 98 -10.48 11.08 10.86
CA GLU A 98 -10.89 9.90 10.11
C GLU A 98 -12.41 10.01 9.78
N GLY A 99 -12.78 9.67 8.53
CA GLY A 99 -14.15 9.77 8.04
C GLY A 99 -14.58 11.18 7.56
N GLU A 100 -13.66 12.16 7.52
CA GLU A 100 -13.98 13.50 7.01
C GLU A 100 -14.44 13.47 5.56
N ASP A 101 -15.43 14.33 5.23
CA ASP A 101 -15.97 14.44 3.87
C ASP A 101 -14.87 14.88 2.89
N THR A 102 -14.74 14.14 1.80
CA THR A 102 -13.80 14.42 0.70
C THR A 102 -13.93 15.84 0.14
N GLN A 103 -15.13 16.43 0.15
CA GLN A 103 -15.35 17.81 -0.29
C GLN A 103 -14.73 18.82 0.69
N VAL A 104 -14.79 18.54 1.98
CA VAL A 104 -14.14 19.34 3.02
C VAL A 104 -12.62 19.27 2.85
N VAL A 105 -12.09 18.05 2.69
CA VAL A 105 -10.66 17.83 2.42
C VAL A 105 -10.20 18.60 1.19
N ARG A 106 -10.95 18.54 0.09
CA ARG A 106 -10.63 19.26 -1.15
C ARG A 106 -10.58 20.78 -0.95
N LYS A 107 -11.53 21.34 -0.19
CA LYS A 107 -11.54 22.79 0.14
C LYS A 107 -10.31 23.16 0.97
N LEU A 108 -9.90 22.32 1.93
CA LEU A 108 -8.70 22.54 2.73
C LEU A 108 -7.42 22.52 1.88
N LEU A 109 -7.28 21.50 1.01
CA LEU A 109 -6.15 21.40 0.08
C LEU A 109 -6.03 22.65 -0.78
N HIS A 110 -7.16 23.13 -1.35
CA HIS A 110 -7.20 24.34 -2.18
C HIS A 110 -6.90 25.61 -1.37
N LYS A 111 -7.55 25.78 -0.21
CA LYS A 111 -7.39 26.96 0.66
C LYS A 111 -5.93 27.14 1.10
N HIS A 112 -5.28 26.05 1.50
CA HIS A 112 -3.90 26.08 2.00
C HIS A 112 -2.86 25.89 0.89
N ARG A 113 -3.27 25.66 -0.37
CA ARG A 113 -2.40 25.40 -1.54
C ARG A 113 -1.41 24.25 -1.27
N ILE A 114 -1.91 23.19 -0.66
CA ILE A 114 -1.17 21.96 -0.36
C ILE A 114 -1.71 20.79 -1.17
N GLU A 115 -0.88 19.77 -1.40
CA GLU A 115 -1.25 18.60 -2.20
C GLU A 115 -1.73 17.43 -1.35
N ARG A 116 -1.59 17.51 -0.03
CA ARG A 116 -1.92 16.44 0.91
C ARG A 116 -2.31 16.95 2.29
N VAL A 117 -3.20 16.20 2.95
CA VAL A 117 -3.56 16.38 4.36
C VAL A 117 -3.28 15.10 5.12
N LEU A 118 -2.93 15.23 6.37
CA LEU A 118 -2.78 14.10 7.29
C LEU A 118 -4.10 13.83 8.00
N ILE A 119 -4.42 12.55 8.17
CA ILE A 119 -5.58 12.10 8.91
C ILE A 119 -5.10 11.69 10.30
N VAL A 120 -5.71 12.25 11.33
CA VAL A 120 -5.32 12.02 12.72
C VAL A 120 -6.52 11.60 13.57
N ASP A 121 -6.26 10.86 14.66
CA ASP A 121 -7.26 10.57 15.69
C ASP A 121 -7.37 11.71 16.73
N ASP A 122 -8.18 11.50 17.77
CA ASP A 122 -8.40 12.50 18.81
C ASP A 122 -7.17 12.77 19.70
N GLN A 123 -6.21 11.86 19.70
CA GLN A 123 -4.93 12.02 20.37
C GLN A 123 -3.84 12.59 19.43
N PHE A 124 -4.23 13.06 18.24
CA PHE A 124 -3.33 13.58 17.21
C PHE A 124 -2.33 12.52 16.67
N ARG A 125 -2.66 11.23 16.76
CA ARG A 125 -1.83 10.16 16.16
C ARG A 125 -2.18 10.00 14.69
N LEU A 126 -1.17 9.76 13.88
CA LEU A 126 -1.32 9.55 12.44
C LEU A 126 -2.14 8.28 12.16
N LYS A 127 -3.19 8.42 11.35
CA LYS A 127 -4.05 7.33 10.88
C LYS A 127 -3.98 7.14 9.37
N GLY A 128 -3.61 8.19 8.65
CA GLY A 128 -3.57 8.12 7.22
C GLY A 128 -3.13 9.43 6.58
N MET A 129 -3.17 9.42 5.26
CA MET A 129 -2.89 10.60 4.43
C MET A 129 -3.80 10.57 3.22
N MET A 130 -4.26 11.73 2.79
CA MET A 130 -5.03 11.90 1.56
C MET A 130 -4.36 12.95 0.68
N THR A 131 -4.25 12.67 -0.62
CA THR A 131 -3.70 13.61 -1.60
C THR A 131 -4.76 14.04 -2.61
N VAL A 132 -4.50 15.13 -3.34
CA VAL A 132 -5.34 15.57 -4.47
C VAL A 132 -5.51 14.43 -5.46
N ASN A 133 -4.41 13.73 -5.81
CA ASN A 133 -4.44 12.63 -6.77
C ASN A 133 -5.32 11.45 -6.29
N ASP A 134 -5.34 11.16 -4.99
CA ASP A 134 -6.16 10.09 -4.43
C ASP A 134 -7.65 10.41 -4.53
N ILE A 135 -8.02 11.68 -4.28
CA ILE A 135 -9.38 12.17 -4.44
C ILE A 135 -9.82 12.10 -5.91
N GLU A 136 -8.96 12.51 -6.83
CA GLU A 136 -9.25 12.47 -8.27
C GLU A 136 -9.38 11.02 -8.77
N LYS A 137 -8.50 10.12 -8.35
CA LYS A 137 -8.59 8.70 -8.68
C LYS A 137 -9.86 8.04 -8.14
N ALA A 138 -10.25 8.34 -6.91
CA ALA A 138 -11.49 7.81 -6.34
C ALA A 138 -12.72 8.25 -7.14
N LYS A 139 -12.72 9.48 -7.65
CA LYS A 139 -13.77 10.02 -8.53
C LYS A 139 -13.72 9.44 -9.94
N ALA A 140 -12.51 9.27 -10.50
CA ALA A 140 -12.33 8.74 -11.86
C ALA A 140 -12.67 7.24 -11.95
N TYR A 141 -12.48 6.48 -10.86
CA TYR A 141 -12.66 5.03 -10.81
C TYR A 141 -13.66 4.59 -9.71
N PRO A 142 -14.95 5.03 -9.78
CA PRO A 142 -15.93 4.71 -8.75
C PRO A 142 -16.27 3.22 -8.68
N LEU A 143 -16.06 2.47 -9.78
CA LEU A 143 -16.31 1.03 -9.89
C LEU A 143 -15.05 0.17 -9.65
N ALA A 144 -14.02 0.72 -9.03
CA ALA A 144 -12.84 -0.05 -8.65
C ALA A 144 -13.23 -1.23 -7.74
N SER A 145 -12.62 -2.40 -7.99
CA SER A 145 -12.87 -3.59 -7.16
C SER A 145 -12.26 -3.41 -5.77
N LYS A 146 -13.11 -3.31 -4.75
CA LYS A 146 -12.71 -3.06 -3.37
C LYS A 146 -13.18 -4.18 -2.45
N ASP A 147 -12.45 -4.41 -1.37
CA ASP A 147 -12.86 -5.27 -0.26
C ASP A 147 -13.86 -4.54 0.67
N ASP A 148 -14.31 -5.23 1.71
CA ASP A 148 -15.31 -4.71 2.66
C ASP A 148 -14.76 -3.54 3.53
N GLN A 149 -13.45 -3.32 3.51
CA GLN A 149 -12.78 -2.18 4.15
C GLN A 149 -12.51 -1.02 3.17
N GLY A 150 -13.03 -1.10 1.93
CA GLY A 150 -12.83 -0.08 0.91
C GLY A 150 -11.44 -0.08 0.25
N ARG A 151 -10.59 -1.08 0.54
CA ARG A 151 -9.24 -1.21 -0.04
C ARG A 151 -9.32 -1.91 -1.39
N LEU A 152 -8.42 -1.58 -2.31
CA LEU A 152 -8.35 -2.25 -3.60
C LEU A 152 -8.09 -3.76 -3.42
N ARG A 153 -8.84 -4.57 -4.16
CA ARG A 153 -8.57 -6.01 -4.23
C ARG A 153 -7.34 -6.28 -5.09
N VAL A 154 -6.50 -7.22 -4.64
CA VAL A 154 -5.26 -7.60 -5.30
C VAL A 154 -5.08 -9.11 -5.31
N GLY A 155 -4.65 -9.64 -6.44
CA GLY A 155 -4.22 -11.02 -6.57
C GLY A 155 -2.71 -11.13 -6.66
N ALA A 156 -2.19 -12.33 -6.41
CA ALA A 156 -0.78 -12.65 -6.60
C ALA A 156 -0.60 -14.02 -7.24
N ALA A 157 0.29 -14.10 -8.22
CA ALA A 157 0.64 -15.34 -8.89
C ALA A 157 1.68 -16.11 -8.07
N VAL A 158 1.50 -17.42 -7.98
CA VAL A 158 2.45 -18.35 -7.35
C VAL A 158 2.67 -19.56 -8.29
N GLY A 159 3.76 -20.29 -8.08
CA GLY A 159 4.04 -21.53 -8.77
C GLY A 159 3.62 -22.76 -7.97
N THR A 160 4.29 -23.89 -8.27
CA THR A 160 4.17 -25.16 -7.54
C THR A 160 5.53 -25.61 -6.96
N GLY A 161 6.52 -24.70 -6.94
CA GLY A 161 7.86 -24.96 -6.43
C GLY A 161 7.94 -25.08 -4.90
N ALA A 162 9.12 -25.35 -4.39
CA ALA A 162 9.36 -25.58 -2.96
C ALA A 162 9.09 -24.33 -2.09
N ASP A 163 9.32 -23.13 -2.63
CA ASP A 163 9.10 -21.86 -1.94
C ASP A 163 7.63 -21.42 -1.87
N THR A 164 6.73 -22.16 -2.53
CA THR A 164 5.34 -21.70 -2.73
C THR A 164 4.56 -21.60 -1.42
N GLU A 165 4.80 -22.46 -0.46
CA GLU A 165 4.08 -22.45 0.83
C GLU A 165 4.45 -21.22 1.67
N ASP A 166 5.73 -20.91 1.77
CA ASP A 166 6.21 -19.70 2.44
C ASP A 166 5.71 -18.43 1.72
N ARG A 167 5.72 -18.46 0.39
CA ARG A 167 5.23 -17.38 -0.46
C ARG A 167 3.75 -17.11 -0.24
N VAL A 168 2.91 -18.15 -0.30
CA VAL A 168 1.46 -18.01 -0.04
C VAL A 168 1.21 -17.48 1.37
N THR A 169 1.90 -18.02 2.36
CA THR A 169 1.79 -17.56 3.76
C THR A 169 2.12 -16.07 3.89
N ALA A 170 3.23 -15.62 3.30
CA ALA A 170 3.63 -14.22 3.32
C ALA A 170 2.63 -13.31 2.59
N LEU A 171 2.07 -13.77 1.45
CA LEU A 171 1.07 -13.04 0.69
C LEU A 171 -0.26 -12.91 1.44
N VAL A 172 -0.70 -13.97 2.12
CA VAL A 172 -1.92 -13.95 2.96
C VAL A 172 -1.76 -12.99 4.13
N HIS A 173 -0.62 -13.03 4.83
CA HIS A 173 -0.31 -12.05 5.88
C HIS A 173 -0.21 -10.61 5.36
N ALA A 174 0.12 -10.43 4.08
CA ALA A 174 0.12 -9.12 3.42
C ALA A 174 -1.28 -8.64 3.02
N GLY A 175 -2.31 -9.51 3.13
CA GLY A 175 -3.71 -9.20 2.84
C GLY A 175 -4.12 -9.44 1.37
N VAL A 176 -3.48 -10.39 0.66
CA VAL A 176 -3.89 -10.75 -0.70
C VAL A 176 -5.33 -11.29 -0.72
N ASP A 177 -6.11 -10.89 -1.73
CA ASP A 177 -7.50 -11.36 -1.87
C ASP A 177 -7.60 -12.65 -2.69
N VAL A 178 -6.71 -12.81 -3.68
CA VAL A 178 -6.75 -13.95 -4.61
C VAL A 178 -5.34 -14.49 -4.85
N ILE A 179 -5.16 -15.78 -4.67
CA ILE A 179 -3.96 -16.50 -5.09
C ILE A 179 -4.23 -17.15 -6.45
N ILE A 180 -3.31 -16.96 -7.39
CA ILE A 180 -3.36 -17.62 -8.69
C ILE A 180 -2.21 -18.63 -8.77
N VAL A 181 -2.55 -19.93 -8.79
CA VAL A 181 -1.57 -20.99 -9.05
C VAL A 181 -1.33 -21.03 -10.55
N ASP A 182 -0.33 -20.26 -11.00
CA ASP A 182 -0.06 -19.99 -12.42
C ASP A 182 0.99 -20.95 -12.98
N THR A 183 0.55 -21.86 -13.85
CA THR A 183 1.38 -22.83 -14.57
C THR A 183 0.89 -23.02 -16.00
N ALA A 184 1.73 -23.62 -16.84
CA ALA A 184 1.35 -23.95 -18.23
C ALA A 184 0.22 -25.00 -18.32
N HIS A 185 0.08 -25.86 -17.29
CA HIS A 185 -0.88 -26.97 -17.27
C HIS A 185 -1.61 -27.03 -15.92
N GLY A 186 -2.78 -26.42 -15.85
CA GLY A 186 -3.58 -26.36 -14.62
C GLY A 186 -4.12 -27.71 -14.14
N HIS A 187 -4.29 -28.70 -15.04
CA HIS A 187 -4.71 -30.07 -14.71
C HIS A 187 -3.52 -30.96 -14.33
N SER A 188 -2.46 -30.42 -13.79
CA SER A 188 -1.34 -31.22 -13.25
C SER A 188 -1.55 -31.50 -11.76
N LYS A 189 -1.00 -32.62 -11.29
CA LYS A 189 -1.08 -33.02 -9.88
C LYS A 189 -0.54 -31.89 -8.96
N GLY A 190 0.58 -31.26 -9.32
CA GLY A 190 1.18 -30.20 -8.53
C GLY A 190 0.27 -28.97 -8.36
N VAL A 191 -0.50 -28.61 -9.39
CA VAL A 191 -1.47 -27.49 -9.29
C VAL A 191 -2.65 -27.90 -8.42
N ILE A 192 -3.22 -29.09 -8.62
CA ILE A 192 -4.36 -29.58 -7.84
C ILE A 192 -3.99 -29.68 -6.36
N ASP A 193 -2.84 -30.26 -6.05
CA ASP A 193 -2.36 -30.40 -4.68
C ASP A 193 -2.09 -29.01 -4.04
N ARG A 194 -1.56 -28.06 -4.81
CA ARG A 194 -1.32 -26.69 -4.32
C ARG A 194 -2.63 -25.92 -4.05
N VAL A 195 -3.61 -26.03 -4.94
CA VAL A 195 -4.94 -25.43 -4.71
C VAL A 195 -5.58 -26.02 -3.44
N ARG A 196 -5.53 -27.33 -3.26
CA ARG A 196 -6.03 -27.98 -2.03
C ARG A 196 -5.31 -27.49 -0.79
N TRP A 197 -3.99 -27.42 -0.83
CA TRP A 197 -3.18 -26.96 0.28
C TRP A 197 -3.53 -25.52 0.68
N VAL A 198 -3.67 -24.62 -0.29
CA VAL A 198 -4.06 -23.23 -0.02
C VAL A 198 -5.44 -23.18 0.63
N LYS A 199 -6.42 -23.91 0.11
CA LYS A 199 -7.80 -23.91 0.65
C LYS A 199 -7.89 -24.57 2.03
N GLN A 200 -7.02 -25.52 2.36
CA GLN A 200 -6.95 -26.14 3.68
C GLN A 200 -6.32 -25.23 4.73
N ASN A 201 -5.27 -24.51 4.38
CA ASN A 201 -4.53 -23.65 5.31
C ASN A 201 -5.09 -22.22 5.40
N PHE A 202 -5.71 -21.72 4.31
CA PHE A 202 -6.25 -20.37 4.18
C PHE A 202 -7.63 -20.40 3.52
N PRO A 203 -8.67 -20.90 4.21
CA PRO A 203 -10.01 -21.14 3.62
C PRO A 203 -10.69 -19.88 3.09
N ASP A 204 -10.39 -18.71 3.65
CA ASP A 204 -10.99 -17.43 3.28
C ASP A 204 -10.38 -16.82 2.01
N VAL A 205 -9.17 -17.25 1.63
CA VAL A 205 -8.49 -16.73 0.43
C VAL A 205 -9.06 -17.38 -0.82
N GLN A 206 -9.37 -16.56 -1.81
CA GLN A 206 -9.81 -17.07 -3.11
C GLN A 206 -8.63 -17.66 -3.90
N VAL A 207 -8.86 -18.78 -4.58
CA VAL A 207 -7.81 -19.47 -5.34
C VAL A 207 -8.27 -19.71 -6.77
N ILE A 208 -7.39 -19.40 -7.71
CA ILE A 208 -7.56 -19.71 -9.14
C ILE A 208 -6.44 -20.66 -9.53
N GLY A 209 -6.80 -21.85 -10.05
CA GLY A 209 -5.84 -22.77 -10.67
C GLY A 209 -5.80 -22.55 -12.18
N GLY A 210 -4.65 -22.51 -12.78
CA GLY A 210 -4.54 -22.29 -14.23
C GLY A 210 -3.21 -22.81 -14.82
N ASN A 211 -3.12 -23.04 -16.17
CA ASN A 211 -4.17 -22.76 -17.18
C ASN A 211 -5.10 -23.96 -17.32
N ILE A 212 -6.39 -23.74 -17.40
CA ILE A 212 -7.41 -24.77 -17.60
C ILE A 212 -7.80 -24.79 -19.08
N ALA A 213 -7.65 -25.96 -19.72
CA ALA A 213 -7.93 -26.14 -21.16
C ALA A 213 -9.08 -27.13 -21.47
N THR A 214 -9.55 -27.86 -20.46
CA THR A 214 -10.57 -28.91 -20.67
C THR A 214 -11.66 -28.88 -19.61
N GLY A 215 -12.87 -29.34 -19.94
CA GLY A 215 -13.96 -29.44 -18.96
C GLY A 215 -13.66 -30.42 -17.82
N ALA A 216 -12.82 -31.43 -18.04
CA ALA A 216 -12.37 -32.34 -16.99
C ALA A 216 -11.43 -31.66 -15.99
N ALA A 217 -10.63 -30.69 -16.43
CA ALA A 217 -9.74 -29.91 -15.57
C ALA A 217 -10.50 -28.88 -14.75
N ALA A 218 -11.69 -28.46 -15.17
CA ALA A 218 -12.53 -27.48 -14.50
C ALA A 218 -13.43 -28.07 -13.39
N LYS A 219 -13.59 -29.40 -13.38
CA LYS A 219 -14.33 -30.16 -12.36
C LYS A 219 -13.44 -30.58 -11.20
#